data_fe29df7f19057727e649ad88548c3f62
#
_entry.id   fe29df7f19057727e649ad88548c3f62
#
_cell.length_a   1.000
_cell.length_b   1.000
_cell.length_c   1.000
_cell.angle_alpha   90.00
_cell.angle_beta   90.00
_cell.angle_gamma   90.00
#
_symmetry.space_group_name_H-M   'P 1'
#
loop_
_entity.id
_entity.type
_entity.pdbx_description
1 polymer ?
#
loop_
_entity_poly.entity_id
_entity_poly.type
_entity_poly.pdbx_seq_one_letter_code
_entity_poly.pdbx_strand_id
1 'polypeptide(L)' 'MSIVVNLDLLLVQRKMKLSDLAERVGITIANLSILKQNKARAIRFSTLEALCRELDCQPGDLLEYAGDEDTN' A
#
# COMPACT_ATOMS: atom_id res chain seq x y z
N MET A 1 12.94 -1.45 12.59
CA MET A 1 13.06 -0.33 11.64
C MET A 1 12.69 -0.79 10.25
N SER A 2 11.74 -0.13 9.64
CA SER A 2 11.28 -0.57 8.33
C SER A 2 10.36 0.47 7.71
N ILE A 3 10.05 0.24 6.45
CA ILE A 3 8.97 0.96 5.77
C ILE A 3 7.70 0.18 6.00
N VAL A 4 6.66 0.87 6.42
CA VAL A 4 5.35 0.28 6.69
C VAL A 4 4.39 0.71 5.58
N VAL A 5 3.63 -0.26 5.05
CA VAL A 5 2.62 0.02 4.03
C VAL A 5 1.26 0.06 4.70
N ASN A 6 0.60 1.22 4.64
CA ASN A 6 -0.70 1.42 5.29
C ASN A 6 -1.87 1.18 4.32
N LEU A 7 -1.70 0.22 3.42
CA LEU A 7 -2.70 -0.07 2.40
C LEU A 7 -4.00 -0.58 3.01
N ASP A 8 -3.90 -1.44 4.00
CA ASP A 8 -5.08 -2.00 4.64
C ASP A 8 -5.96 -0.90 5.25
N LEU A 9 -5.33 0.04 5.94
CA LEU A 9 -6.04 1.15 6.54
C LEU A 9 -6.76 1.99 5.49
N LEU A 10 -6.07 2.30 4.39
CA LEU A 10 -6.67 3.10 3.33
C LEU A 10 -7.83 2.39 2.65
N LEU A 11 -7.72 1.07 2.46
CA LEU A 11 -8.82 0.30 1.91
C LEU A 11 -10.06 0.39 2.79
N VAL A 12 -9.87 0.28 4.10
CA VAL A 12 -10.98 0.40 5.05
C VAL A 12 -11.57 1.79 4.99
N GLN A 13 -10.72 2.82 5.00
CA GLN A 13 -11.19 4.21 4.97
C GLN A 13 -11.95 4.54 3.70
N ARG A 14 -11.54 3.96 2.57
CA ARG A 14 -12.18 4.20 1.28
C ARG A 14 -13.30 3.20 0.99
N LYS A 15 -13.52 2.23 1.89
CA LYS A 15 -14.53 1.19 1.73
C LYS A 15 -14.35 0.46 0.39
N MET A 16 -13.11 0.14 0.08
CA MET A 16 -12.74 -0.50 -1.17
C MET A 16 -12.19 -1.89 -0.92
N LYS A 17 -12.56 -2.85 -1.75
CA LYS A 17 -12.04 -4.20 -1.65
C LYS A 17 -10.68 -4.30 -2.31
N LEU A 18 -9.84 -5.19 -1.78
CA LEU A 18 -8.52 -5.43 -2.36
C LEU A 18 -8.62 -5.85 -3.82
N SER A 19 -9.59 -6.70 -4.14
CA SER A 19 -9.78 -7.16 -5.53
C SER A 19 -10.13 -6.01 -6.47
N ASP A 20 -10.96 -5.08 -6.01
CA ASP A 20 -11.33 -3.93 -6.82
C ASP A 20 -10.12 -3.04 -7.09
N LEU A 21 -9.31 -2.82 -6.05
CA LEU A 21 -8.12 -1.99 -6.21
C LEU A 21 -7.12 -2.65 -7.14
N ALA A 22 -6.93 -3.96 -7.02
CA ALA A 22 -6.01 -4.70 -7.89
C ALA A 22 -6.41 -4.54 -9.35
N GLU A 23 -7.69 -4.65 -9.63
CA GLU A 23 -8.20 -4.49 -10.99
C GLU A 23 -7.97 -3.08 -11.51
N ARG A 24 -8.23 -2.06 -10.69
CA ARG A 24 -8.07 -0.68 -11.09
C ARG A 24 -6.63 -0.30 -11.33
N VAL A 25 -5.72 -0.86 -10.54
CA VAL A 25 -4.28 -0.57 -10.65
C VAL A 25 -3.65 -1.41 -11.75
N GLY A 26 -4.23 -2.55 -12.07
CA GLY A 26 -3.72 -3.41 -13.13
C GLY A 26 -2.66 -4.38 -12.65
N ILE A 27 -2.73 -4.80 -11.40
CA ILE A 27 -1.83 -5.83 -10.86
C ILE A 27 -2.65 -6.97 -10.30
N THR A 28 -1.99 -8.09 -10.03
CA THR A 28 -2.70 -9.24 -9.49
C THR A 28 -3.06 -9.01 -8.02
N ILE A 29 -4.12 -9.69 -7.57
CA ILE A 29 -4.51 -9.66 -6.17
C ILE A 29 -3.37 -10.17 -5.30
N ALA A 30 -2.65 -11.20 -5.78
CA ALA A 30 -1.53 -11.77 -5.03
C ALA A 30 -0.44 -10.72 -4.79
N ASN A 31 -0.08 -9.96 -5.82
CA ASN A 31 0.95 -8.94 -5.69
C ASN A 31 0.49 -7.81 -4.77
N LEU A 32 -0.77 -7.41 -4.89
CA LEU A 32 -1.30 -6.36 -4.01
C LEU A 32 -1.38 -6.84 -2.57
N SER A 33 -1.69 -8.11 -2.36
CA SER A 33 -1.73 -8.71 -1.04
C SER A 33 -0.36 -8.72 -0.38
N ILE A 34 0.69 -8.93 -1.17
CA ILE A 34 2.07 -8.87 -0.65
C ILE A 34 2.37 -7.47 -0.12
N LEU A 35 1.95 -6.44 -0.83
CA LEU A 35 2.08 -5.06 -0.36
C LEU A 35 1.29 -4.84 0.92
N LYS A 36 0.06 -5.30 0.93
CA LYS A 36 -0.83 -5.12 2.09
C LYS A 36 -0.27 -5.76 3.35
N GLN A 37 0.44 -6.87 3.20
CA GLN A 37 0.99 -7.61 4.33
C GLN A 37 2.37 -7.11 4.75
N ASN A 38 2.86 -6.04 4.15
CA ASN A 38 4.17 -5.48 4.44
C ASN A 38 5.31 -6.44 4.10
N LYS A 39 5.11 -7.28 3.09
CA LYS A 39 6.12 -8.25 2.68
C LYS A 39 6.83 -7.87 1.39
N ALA A 40 6.39 -6.78 0.75
CA ALA A 40 7.04 -6.31 -0.47
C ALA A 40 8.37 -5.67 -0.14
N ARG A 41 9.37 -5.89 -0.99
CA ARG A 41 10.70 -5.31 -0.83
C ARG A 41 10.91 -4.09 -1.71
N ALA A 42 10.03 -3.90 -2.68
CA ALA A 42 10.13 -2.79 -3.59
C ALA A 42 8.75 -2.49 -4.16
N ILE A 43 8.59 -1.27 -4.64
CA ILE A 43 7.39 -0.88 -5.35
C ILE A 43 7.83 0.03 -6.49
N ARG A 44 7.27 -0.18 -7.68
CA ARG A 44 7.54 0.68 -8.81
C ARG A 44 6.82 2.01 -8.61
N PHE A 45 7.46 3.08 -9.04
CA PHE A 45 6.79 4.38 -8.97
C PHE A 45 5.49 4.41 -9.75
N SER A 46 5.41 3.69 -10.87
CA SER A 46 4.17 3.62 -11.64
C SER A 46 3.05 2.96 -10.83
N THR A 47 3.38 1.92 -10.07
CA THR A 47 2.40 1.27 -9.19
C THR A 47 2.00 2.19 -8.05
N LEU A 48 2.98 2.84 -7.43
CA LEU A 48 2.71 3.79 -6.34
C LEU A 48 1.81 4.91 -6.82
N GLU A 49 2.09 5.44 -8.00
CA GLU A 49 1.28 6.50 -8.59
C GLU A 49 -0.16 6.05 -8.81
N ALA A 50 -0.33 4.83 -9.35
CA ALA A 50 -1.66 4.29 -9.59
C ALA A 50 -2.43 4.08 -8.29
N LEU A 51 -1.75 3.59 -7.26
CA LEU A 51 -2.38 3.42 -5.94
C LEU A 51 -2.84 4.76 -5.38
N CYS A 52 -2.00 5.76 -5.45
CA CYS A 52 -2.36 7.10 -4.97
C CYS A 52 -3.56 7.66 -5.73
N ARG A 53 -3.58 7.46 -7.04
CA ARG A 53 -4.68 7.95 -7.86
C ARG A 53 -5.99 7.26 -7.51
N GLU A 54 -5.97 5.92 -7.39
CA GLU A 54 -7.18 5.16 -7.14
C GLU A 54 -7.69 5.32 -5.71
N LEU A 55 -6.78 5.53 -4.76
CA LEU A 55 -7.15 5.71 -3.36
C LEU A 55 -7.29 7.18 -2.97
N ASP A 56 -7.02 8.08 -3.91
CA ASP A 56 -7.09 9.53 -3.67
C ASP A 56 -6.27 9.88 -2.43
N CYS A 57 -4.99 9.56 -2.47
CA CYS A 57 -4.10 9.80 -1.35
C CYS A 57 -2.71 10.17 -1.85
N GLN A 58 -1.85 10.57 -0.92
CA GLN A 58 -0.46 10.89 -1.20
C GLN A 58 0.43 9.71 -0.85
N PRO A 59 1.64 9.62 -1.42
CA PRO A 59 2.56 8.54 -1.04
C PRO A 59 2.81 8.47 0.46
N GLY A 60 2.84 9.61 1.15
CA GLY A 60 3.03 9.63 2.59
C GLY A 60 1.87 9.06 3.38
N ASP A 61 0.70 8.91 2.75
CA ASP A 61 -0.42 8.24 3.38
C ASP A 61 -0.28 6.72 3.27
N LEU A 62 0.40 6.26 2.22
CA LEU A 62 0.58 4.83 1.95
C LEU A 62 1.82 4.27 2.62
N LEU A 63 2.91 5.04 2.64
CA LEU A 63 4.21 4.56 3.08
C LEU A 63 4.67 5.39 4.26
N GLU A 64 5.21 4.69 5.25
CA GLU A 64 5.63 5.33 6.47
C GLU A 64 6.93 4.68 6.92
N TYR A 65 7.86 5.48 7.42
CA TYR A 65 9.08 4.96 7.99
C TYR A 65 8.91 4.77 9.49
N ALA A 66 9.10 3.54 9.93
CA ALA A 66 9.06 3.20 11.35
C ALA A 66 10.50 3.00 11.83
N GLY A 67 10.92 3.79 12.79
CA GLY A 67 12.28 3.75 13.27
C GLY A 67 12.53 2.65 14.28
N ASP A 68 13.76 2.58 14.77
CA ASP A 68 14.19 1.53 15.67
C ASP A 68 13.54 1.63 17.06
N GLU A 69 13.06 2.79 17.40
CA GLU A 69 12.40 2.97 18.69
C GLU A 69 11.17 2.07 18.82
N ASP A 70 10.64 1.60 17.71
CA ASP A 70 9.49 0.71 17.72
C ASP A 70 9.80 -0.63 18.34
N THR A 71 11.07 -0.97 18.42
CA THR A 71 11.49 -2.27 18.90
C THR A 71 11.71 -2.29 20.41
N ASN A 72 11.57 -1.18 21.05
CA ASN A 72 11.82 -1.08 22.48
C ASN A 72 10.80 -1.79 23.32
#